data_229791002b2b92dd9c8db91c6cd1bcd6
#
_entry.id   229791002b2b92dd9c8db91c6cd1bcd6
#
_cell.length_a   1.000
_cell.length_b   1.000
_cell.length_c   1.000
_cell.angle_alpha   90.00
_cell.angle_beta   90.00
_cell.angle_gamma   90.00
#
_symmetry.space_group_name_H-M   'P 1'
#
loop_
_entity.id
_entity.type
_entity.pdbx_description
1 polymer ?
#
loop_
_entity_poly.entity_id
_entity_poly.type
_entity_poly.pdbx_seq_one_letter_code
_entity_poly.pdbx_strand_id
1 'polypeptide(L)'
;RLRPKGKRVSISGSGDILIHNSLSEQARDAGSDAKYNFAPMLAGAKARISAADFAICHLETPFSDPAVVTEFPHLYVRPELARGIKATGFDQCSTASNWSLDKGSEGVTRTLDALDAAGVGHAGTARSAAEAATPKITLVKGVPVAHLSYSWDFNGVRPPEGREWEANVIDPDRVVAQAKRARQLGAKIVVASLHMGDPDSHEISQYQRSVAERVTKSGQVDLIIGHNSHQVQPVEMINGVWVVFGHGNLISGQFDDWVRNREGIISQFDFAERMDGRFAVVGATAFPILDTSSPHTINDLVAAWPKKDPPQRWVEAYDRTKETVLASGAAAHGFTVAAHR
;
A
#
# COMPACT_ATOMS: atom_id res chain seq x y z
N ARG A 1 -19.39 22.11 5.22
CA ARG A 1 -19.36 22.67 3.85
C ARG A 1 -17.92 22.76 3.35
N LEU A 2 -17.66 22.56 2.05
CA LEU A 2 -16.35 22.73 1.45
C LEU A 2 -15.99 24.22 1.37
N ARG A 3 -14.69 24.53 1.49
CA ARG A 3 -14.16 25.89 1.41
C ARG A 3 -14.09 26.30 -0.07
N PRO A 4 -14.73 27.42 -0.48
CA PRO A 4 -14.54 27.93 -1.82
C PRO A 4 -13.06 28.22 -2.08
N LYS A 5 -12.49 27.70 -3.20
CA LYS A 5 -11.05 27.78 -3.50
C LYS A 5 -10.14 27.16 -2.42
N GLY A 6 -10.67 26.24 -1.61
CA GLY A 6 -9.89 25.47 -0.64
C GLY A 6 -8.90 24.53 -1.30
N LYS A 7 -7.89 24.08 -0.56
CA LYS A 7 -6.88 23.15 -1.04
C LYS A 7 -7.50 21.78 -1.37
N ARG A 8 -6.94 21.13 -2.37
CA ARG A 8 -7.30 19.77 -2.78
C ARG A 8 -6.04 18.93 -2.92
N VAL A 9 -6.13 17.67 -2.50
CA VAL A 9 -5.05 16.68 -2.57
C VAL A 9 -5.63 15.33 -2.92
N SER A 10 -5.08 14.67 -3.93
CA SER A 10 -5.38 13.28 -4.24
C SER A 10 -4.33 12.36 -3.62
N ILE A 11 -4.79 11.30 -2.93
CA ILE A 11 -3.94 10.28 -2.31
C ILE A 11 -4.30 8.94 -2.94
N SER A 12 -3.30 8.21 -3.44
CA SER A 12 -3.48 6.84 -3.91
C SER A 12 -2.80 5.82 -3.01
N GLY A 13 -3.42 4.66 -2.88
CA GLY A 13 -2.84 3.47 -2.28
C GLY A 13 -2.84 2.32 -3.27
N SER A 14 -1.89 1.42 -3.15
CA SER A 14 -1.82 0.21 -3.96
C SER A 14 -1.69 -1.04 -3.11
N GLY A 15 -1.87 -2.20 -3.74
CA GLY A 15 -1.68 -3.50 -3.12
C GLY A 15 -0.22 -3.84 -2.81
N ASP A 16 -0.01 -5.07 -2.36
CA ASP A 16 1.24 -5.56 -1.84
C ASP A 16 2.29 -5.70 -2.96
N ILE A 17 3.49 -5.17 -2.74
CA ILE A 17 4.69 -5.42 -3.54
C ILE A 17 5.41 -6.58 -2.86
N LEU A 18 5.13 -7.79 -3.33
CA LEU A 18 5.60 -9.04 -2.74
C LEU A 18 6.52 -9.77 -3.72
N ILE A 19 7.82 -9.52 -3.61
CA ILE A 19 8.80 -9.98 -4.59
C ILE A 19 9.30 -11.38 -4.24
N HIS A 20 8.94 -12.36 -5.06
CA HIS A 20 9.45 -13.72 -5.06
C HIS A 20 10.60 -13.89 -6.07
N ASN A 21 11.20 -15.07 -6.11
CA ASN A 21 12.35 -15.36 -6.96
C ASN A 21 12.06 -15.13 -8.45
N SER A 22 10.89 -15.51 -8.95
CA SER A 22 10.52 -15.33 -10.37
C SER A 22 10.57 -13.86 -10.81
N LEU A 23 10.15 -12.93 -9.95
CA LEU A 23 10.24 -11.50 -10.23
C LEU A 23 11.68 -10.99 -10.13
N SER A 24 12.46 -11.51 -9.18
CA SER A 24 13.88 -11.18 -9.06
C SER A 24 14.68 -11.66 -10.28
N GLU A 25 14.40 -12.85 -10.79
CA GLU A 25 14.98 -13.39 -12.02
C GLU A 25 14.62 -12.53 -13.23
N GLN A 26 13.34 -12.21 -13.39
CA GLN A 26 12.90 -11.31 -14.46
C GLN A 26 13.56 -9.92 -14.37
N ALA A 27 13.72 -9.37 -13.17
CA ALA A 27 14.39 -8.09 -12.98
C ALA A 27 15.89 -8.17 -13.31
N ARG A 28 16.55 -9.30 -13.02
CA ARG A 28 17.93 -9.56 -13.40
C ARG A 28 18.08 -9.60 -14.93
N ASP A 29 17.19 -10.32 -15.60
CA ASP A 29 17.22 -10.49 -17.07
C ASP A 29 16.88 -9.18 -17.80
N ALA A 30 16.08 -8.31 -17.19
CA ALA A 30 15.79 -6.97 -17.70
C ALA A 30 16.89 -5.93 -17.34
N GLY A 31 17.89 -6.31 -16.59
CA GLY A 31 19.01 -5.46 -16.17
C GLY A 31 20.19 -5.51 -17.12
N SER A 32 21.18 -4.67 -16.83
CA SER A 32 22.50 -4.67 -17.50
C SER A 32 23.59 -4.58 -16.44
N ASP A 33 24.79 -5.08 -16.77
CA ASP A 33 25.98 -4.99 -15.90
C ASP A 33 25.75 -5.53 -14.48
N ALA A 34 25.10 -6.69 -14.36
CA ALA A 34 24.74 -7.36 -13.09
C ALA A 34 23.80 -6.53 -12.18
N LYS A 35 23.08 -5.54 -12.72
CA LYS A 35 22.09 -4.75 -12.01
C LYS A 35 20.69 -5.24 -12.30
N TYR A 36 19.86 -5.30 -11.25
CA TYR A 36 18.45 -5.68 -11.37
C TYR A 36 17.61 -4.47 -11.81
N ASN A 37 16.68 -4.68 -12.74
CA ASN A 37 15.76 -3.64 -13.21
C ASN A 37 14.30 -4.08 -13.01
N PHE A 38 13.67 -3.59 -11.95
CA PHE A 38 12.27 -3.86 -11.62
C PHE A 38 11.27 -2.92 -12.32
N ALA A 39 11.74 -1.83 -12.95
CA ALA A 39 10.86 -0.83 -13.53
C ALA A 39 9.93 -1.36 -14.63
N PRO A 40 10.36 -2.27 -15.55
CA PRO A 40 9.48 -2.78 -16.60
C PRO A 40 8.25 -3.51 -16.07
N MET A 41 8.39 -4.34 -15.03
CA MET A 41 7.26 -5.09 -14.48
C MET A 41 6.23 -4.20 -13.77
N LEU A 42 6.65 -3.05 -13.24
CA LEU A 42 5.80 -2.07 -12.58
C LEU A 42 5.21 -1.03 -13.55
N ALA A 43 5.66 -1.00 -14.80
CA ALA A 43 5.34 0.07 -15.76
C ALA A 43 3.84 0.25 -16.02
N GLY A 44 3.06 -0.84 -15.97
CA GLY A 44 1.60 -0.79 -16.18
C GLY A 44 0.84 0.03 -15.13
N ALA A 45 1.38 0.17 -13.93
CA ALA A 45 0.79 1.00 -12.86
C ALA A 45 1.20 2.48 -12.95
N LYS A 46 2.27 2.81 -13.69
CA LYS A 46 2.92 4.12 -13.66
C LYS A 46 1.97 5.29 -13.93
N ALA A 47 1.18 5.20 -14.99
CA ALA A 47 0.27 6.30 -15.36
C ALA A 47 -0.74 6.60 -14.25
N ARG A 48 -1.23 5.55 -13.59
CA ARG A 48 -2.20 5.66 -12.50
C ARG A 48 -1.57 6.21 -11.23
N ILE A 49 -0.44 5.68 -10.83
CA ILE A 49 0.29 6.09 -9.63
C ILE A 49 0.78 7.53 -9.75
N SER A 50 1.40 7.90 -10.89
CA SER A 50 1.94 9.25 -11.11
C SER A 50 0.86 10.33 -11.26
N ALA A 51 -0.41 9.96 -11.44
CA ALA A 51 -1.52 10.91 -11.54
C ALA A 51 -1.98 11.43 -10.17
N ALA A 52 -1.68 10.73 -9.09
CA ALA A 52 -2.01 11.18 -7.73
C ALA A 52 -0.99 12.23 -7.23
N ASP A 53 -1.44 13.10 -6.34
CA ASP A 53 -0.57 14.09 -5.70
C ASP A 53 0.33 13.48 -4.63
N PHE A 54 -0.08 12.34 -4.06
CA PHE A 54 0.67 11.55 -3.10
C PHE A 54 0.33 10.07 -3.26
N ALA A 55 1.30 9.29 -3.69
CA ALA A 55 1.14 7.88 -3.95
C ALA A 55 1.86 7.03 -2.90
N ILE A 56 1.11 6.14 -2.25
CA ILE A 56 1.60 5.26 -1.18
C ILE A 56 1.66 3.82 -1.70
N CYS A 57 2.85 3.20 -1.67
CA CYS A 57 3.03 1.77 -1.88
C CYS A 57 3.01 0.99 -0.57
N HIS A 58 2.81 -0.31 -0.66
CA HIS A 58 3.12 -1.25 0.41
C HIS A 58 4.31 -2.10 -0.01
N LEU A 59 5.46 -1.87 0.63
CA LEU A 59 6.65 -2.69 0.43
C LEU A 59 6.63 -3.82 1.46
N GLU A 60 6.17 -4.98 1.03
CA GLU A 60 6.01 -6.12 1.91
C GLU A 60 7.33 -6.85 2.16
N THR A 61 8.19 -6.90 1.13
CA THR A 61 9.47 -7.63 1.18
C THR A 61 10.62 -6.69 1.56
N PRO A 62 11.35 -6.92 2.66
CA PRO A 62 12.50 -6.12 3.05
C PRO A 62 13.67 -6.31 2.06
N PHE A 63 14.61 -5.38 2.08
CA PHE A 63 15.77 -5.43 1.18
C PHE A 63 16.91 -6.27 1.73
N SER A 64 17.52 -7.06 0.84
CA SER A 64 18.63 -7.95 1.15
C SER A 64 19.99 -7.29 0.91
N ASP A 65 21.02 -7.92 1.44
CA ASP A 65 22.40 -7.69 0.99
C ASP A 65 22.48 -7.96 -0.52
N PRO A 66 23.14 -7.09 -1.30
CA PRO A 66 23.30 -7.27 -2.74
C PRO A 66 23.89 -8.61 -3.17
N ALA A 67 24.65 -9.27 -2.32
CA ALA A 67 25.29 -10.55 -2.60
C ALA A 67 24.40 -11.78 -2.36
N VAL A 68 23.21 -11.62 -1.73
CA VAL A 68 22.37 -12.76 -1.31
C VAL A 68 21.12 -12.84 -2.19
N VAL A 69 20.91 -14.00 -2.80
CA VAL A 69 19.64 -14.39 -3.46
C VAL A 69 18.85 -15.25 -2.47
N THR A 70 17.56 -15.02 -2.34
CA THR A 70 16.74 -15.62 -1.29
C THR A 70 15.55 -16.37 -1.81
N GLU A 71 15.22 -17.43 -1.09
CA GLU A 71 14.10 -18.32 -1.35
C GLU A 71 13.20 -18.43 -0.12
N PHE A 72 11.89 -18.72 -0.35
CA PHE A 72 10.99 -19.08 0.73
C PHE A 72 11.63 -20.15 1.65
N PRO A 73 11.53 -20.10 3.00
CA PRO A 73 10.56 -19.33 3.77
C PRO A 73 10.96 -17.89 4.15
N HIS A 74 12.07 -17.39 3.68
CA HIS A 74 12.51 -16.01 3.93
C HIS A 74 12.39 -15.20 2.65
N LEU A 75 11.66 -14.10 2.71
CA LEU A 75 11.45 -13.22 1.55
C LEU A 75 12.17 -11.89 1.75
N TYR A 76 13.15 -11.64 0.90
CA TYR A 76 13.80 -10.34 0.77
C TYR A 76 14.26 -10.14 -0.66
N VAL A 77 14.38 -8.89 -1.06
CA VAL A 77 14.60 -8.51 -2.45
C VAL A 77 15.80 -7.57 -2.58
N ARG A 78 16.30 -7.47 -3.79
CA ARG A 78 17.39 -6.56 -4.14
C ARG A 78 16.99 -5.10 -3.94
N PRO A 79 17.87 -4.25 -3.35
CA PRO A 79 17.56 -2.83 -3.06
C PRO A 79 17.29 -2.01 -4.33
N GLU A 80 17.67 -2.50 -5.53
CA GLU A 80 17.34 -1.88 -6.80
C GLU A 80 15.81 -1.73 -7.02
N LEU A 81 14.99 -2.50 -6.31
CA LEU A 81 13.53 -2.34 -6.32
C LEU A 81 13.09 -0.92 -5.92
N ALA A 82 13.81 -0.27 -5.00
CA ALA A 82 13.51 1.10 -4.59
C ALA A 82 13.52 2.08 -5.77
N ARG A 83 14.44 1.91 -6.73
CA ARG A 83 14.46 2.71 -7.97
C ARG A 83 13.28 2.39 -8.88
N GLY A 84 12.87 1.12 -8.96
CA GLY A 84 11.67 0.71 -9.69
C GLY A 84 10.40 1.34 -9.11
N ILE A 85 10.26 1.31 -7.79
CA ILE A 85 9.18 1.96 -7.05
C ILE A 85 9.13 3.46 -7.36
N LYS A 86 10.27 4.16 -7.26
CA LYS A 86 10.36 5.59 -7.60
C LYS A 86 10.02 5.88 -9.05
N ALA A 87 10.52 5.08 -9.97
CA ALA A 87 10.26 5.23 -11.41
C ALA A 87 8.79 5.02 -11.77
N THR A 88 8.04 4.27 -10.96
CA THR A 88 6.60 4.08 -11.09
C THR A 88 5.81 5.29 -10.61
N GLY A 89 6.42 6.15 -9.79
CA GLY A 89 5.81 7.40 -9.33
C GLY A 89 5.38 7.38 -7.86
N PHE A 90 5.73 6.36 -7.10
CA PHE A 90 5.45 6.34 -5.67
C PHE A 90 6.28 7.38 -4.91
N ASP A 91 5.64 8.03 -3.95
CA ASP A 91 6.26 9.04 -3.09
C ASP A 91 6.69 8.45 -1.74
N GLN A 92 5.95 7.44 -1.27
CA GLN A 92 6.17 6.86 0.05
C GLN A 92 5.72 5.40 0.07
N CYS A 93 6.36 4.56 0.90
CA CYS A 93 5.92 3.19 1.15
C CYS A 93 5.60 2.96 2.63
N SER A 94 4.59 2.13 2.89
CA SER A 94 4.47 1.43 4.16
C SER A 94 5.47 0.28 4.19
N THR A 95 6.18 0.12 5.31
CA THR A 95 7.26 -0.87 5.48
C THR A 95 7.01 -1.84 6.62
N ALA A 96 5.91 -1.68 7.37
CA ALA A 96 5.49 -2.66 8.38
C ALA A 96 4.66 -3.76 7.72
N SER A 97 5.25 -4.93 7.57
CA SER A 97 4.66 -6.17 7.06
C SER A 97 5.12 -7.36 7.91
N ASN A 98 4.51 -8.52 7.72
CA ASN A 98 4.95 -9.74 8.38
C ASN A 98 6.40 -10.14 8.05
N TRP A 99 6.97 -9.69 6.92
CA TRP A 99 8.35 -9.97 6.49
C TRP A 99 9.37 -8.93 6.94
N SER A 100 8.95 -7.80 7.53
CA SER A 100 9.83 -6.65 7.82
C SER A 100 11.08 -6.98 8.62
N LEU A 101 11.02 -7.99 9.49
CA LEU A 101 12.11 -8.39 10.37
C LEU A 101 12.89 -9.62 9.88
N ASP A 102 12.62 -10.15 8.69
CA ASP A 102 13.28 -11.36 8.16
C ASP A 102 14.80 -11.24 8.07
N LYS A 103 15.33 -10.04 7.97
CA LYS A 103 16.76 -9.73 8.00
C LYS A 103 17.19 -8.95 9.25
N GLY A 104 16.36 -8.99 10.30
CA GLY A 104 16.63 -8.29 11.55
C GLY A 104 16.86 -6.80 11.35
N SER A 105 17.49 -6.17 12.32
CA SER A 105 17.77 -4.72 12.35
C SER A 105 18.57 -4.21 11.15
N GLU A 106 19.49 -5.02 10.65
CA GLU A 106 20.26 -4.66 9.45
C GLU A 106 19.38 -4.62 8.20
N GLY A 107 18.43 -5.56 8.06
CA GLY A 107 17.46 -5.56 6.97
C GLY A 107 16.56 -4.34 7.01
N VAL A 108 16.07 -3.96 8.20
CA VAL A 108 15.33 -2.70 8.39
C VAL A 108 16.16 -1.52 7.93
N THR A 109 17.39 -1.38 8.42
CA THR A 109 18.27 -0.27 8.07
C THR A 109 18.51 -0.20 6.56
N ARG A 110 18.88 -1.31 5.91
CA ARG A 110 19.11 -1.37 4.45
C ARG A 110 17.86 -0.98 3.66
N THR A 111 16.70 -1.46 4.10
CA THR A 111 15.43 -1.15 3.41
C THR A 111 15.17 0.35 3.43
N LEU A 112 15.29 0.97 4.59
CA LEU A 112 15.01 2.40 4.73
C LEU A 112 16.07 3.26 4.04
N ASP A 113 17.37 2.90 4.13
CA ASP A 113 18.46 3.62 3.45
C ASP A 113 18.30 3.56 1.92
N ALA A 114 17.90 2.41 1.36
CA ALA A 114 17.68 2.28 -0.07
C ALA A 114 16.46 3.06 -0.56
N LEU A 115 15.38 3.12 0.22
CA LEU A 115 14.22 3.96 -0.06
C LEU A 115 14.60 5.45 -0.03
N ASP A 116 15.32 5.88 1.01
CA ASP A 116 15.83 7.25 1.13
C ASP A 116 16.72 7.63 -0.06
N ALA A 117 17.68 6.75 -0.44
CA ALA A 117 18.56 6.96 -1.59
C ALA A 117 17.80 7.04 -2.92
N ALA A 118 16.64 6.39 -3.05
CA ALA A 118 15.78 6.49 -4.21
C ALA A 118 14.85 7.71 -4.16
N GLY A 119 14.79 8.43 -3.05
CA GLY A 119 13.84 9.53 -2.84
C GLY A 119 12.41 9.06 -2.62
N VAL A 120 12.23 7.91 -1.98
CA VAL A 120 10.94 7.37 -1.55
C VAL A 120 10.85 7.45 -0.03
N GLY A 121 9.83 8.13 0.49
CA GLY A 121 9.58 8.18 1.92
C GLY A 121 9.11 6.81 2.46
N HIS A 122 9.15 6.64 3.77
CA HIS A 122 8.76 5.38 4.40
C HIS A 122 8.08 5.60 5.77
N ALA A 123 7.27 4.65 6.20
CA ALA A 123 6.68 4.60 7.53
C ALA A 123 6.43 3.13 7.93
N GLY A 124 6.58 2.81 9.22
CA GLY A 124 6.24 1.49 9.77
C GLY A 124 7.41 0.79 10.45
N THR A 125 8.60 0.89 9.90
CA THR A 125 9.85 0.46 10.53
C THR A 125 10.76 1.66 10.77
N ALA A 126 11.75 1.54 11.66
CA ALA A 126 12.62 2.64 12.04
C ALA A 126 14.04 2.17 12.40
N ARG A 127 15.02 3.05 12.18
CA ARG A 127 16.45 2.82 12.48
C ARG A 127 16.84 3.29 13.88
N SER A 128 15.98 4.08 14.51
CA SER A 128 16.18 4.59 15.86
C SER A 128 14.86 4.84 16.59
N ALA A 129 14.90 4.88 17.92
CA ALA A 129 13.75 5.23 18.75
C ALA A 129 13.20 6.65 18.42
N ALA A 130 14.09 7.58 18.09
CA ALA A 130 13.71 8.95 17.70
C ALA A 130 12.96 8.98 16.36
N GLU A 131 13.40 8.19 15.37
CA GLU A 131 12.73 8.03 14.09
C GLU A 131 11.34 7.42 14.29
N ALA A 132 11.23 6.34 15.06
CA ALA A 132 9.97 5.68 15.37
C ALA A 132 8.95 6.59 16.12
N ALA A 133 9.44 7.44 17.02
CA ALA A 133 8.60 8.37 17.78
C ALA A 133 8.07 9.54 16.94
N THR A 134 8.62 9.76 15.73
CA THR A 134 8.28 10.91 14.88
C THR A 134 7.42 10.46 13.69
N PRO A 135 6.10 10.73 13.70
CA PRO A 135 5.25 10.42 12.57
C PRO A 135 5.78 11.06 11.28
N LYS A 136 5.82 10.29 10.19
CA LYS A 136 6.23 10.81 8.88
C LYS A 136 5.15 11.75 8.34
N ILE A 137 5.49 13.02 8.19
CA ILE A 137 4.62 14.05 7.63
C ILE A 137 5.27 14.59 6.34
N THR A 138 4.52 14.51 5.25
CA THR A 138 4.94 14.99 3.92
C THR A 138 4.08 16.17 3.51
N LEU A 139 4.69 17.23 2.98
CA LEU A 139 3.97 18.39 2.47
C LEU A 139 3.54 18.14 1.03
N VAL A 140 2.25 17.87 0.81
CA VAL A 140 1.65 17.57 -0.50
C VAL A 140 0.84 18.78 -0.97
N LYS A 141 1.28 19.47 -2.01
CA LYS A 141 0.65 20.74 -2.48
C LYS A 141 0.35 21.75 -1.34
N GLY A 142 1.26 21.80 -0.37
CA GLY A 142 1.11 22.68 0.78
C GLY A 142 0.13 22.18 1.84
N VAL A 143 -0.28 20.90 1.79
CA VAL A 143 -1.08 20.21 2.82
C VAL A 143 -0.21 19.21 3.54
N PRO A 144 -0.02 19.31 4.87
CA PRO A 144 0.72 18.31 5.64
C PRO A 144 -0.08 17.00 5.75
N VAL A 145 0.43 15.93 5.16
CA VAL A 145 -0.15 14.57 5.18
C VAL A 145 0.75 13.67 6.01
N ALA A 146 0.20 13.06 7.05
CA ALA A 146 0.87 12.04 7.84
C ALA A 146 0.55 10.65 7.31
N HIS A 147 1.56 9.80 7.24
CA HIS A 147 1.41 8.39 6.93
C HIS A 147 1.92 7.54 8.09
N LEU A 148 1.07 6.65 8.57
CA LEU A 148 1.35 5.68 9.62
C LEU A 148 1.29 4.28 9.01
N SER A 149 2.12 3.35 9.51
CA SER A 149 2.10 1.96 9.03
C SER A 149 2.34 0.98 10.17
N TYR A 150 1.58 -0.11 10.19
CA TYR A 150 1.59 -1.13 11.24
C TYR A 150 1.33 -2.52 10.65
N SER A 151 1.92 -3.56 11.24
CA SER A 151 1.67 -4.96 10.91
C SER A 151 1.07 -5.71 12.10
N TRP A 152 0.24 -6.70 11.81
CA TRP A 152 -0.36 -7.55 12.85
C TRP A 152 0.68 -8.45 13.55
N ASP A 153 1.71 -8.89 12.83
CA ASP A 153 2.81 -9.74 13.30
C ASP A 153 4.02 -9.62 12.37
N PHE A 154 5.12 -10.30 12.71
CA PHE A 154 6.36 -10.41 11.93
C PHE A 154 6.77 -11.89 11.78
N ASN A 155 5.84 -12.78 11.42
CA ASN A 155 6.06 -14.22 11.27
C ASN A 155 6.74 -14.86 12.51
N GLY A 156 6.36 -14.39 13.71
CA GLY A 156 6.93 -14.86 14.97
C GLY A 156 8.31 -14.28 15.29
N VAL A 157 8.93 -13.51 14.40
CA VAL A 157 10.16 -12.77 14.68
C VAL A 157 9.83 -11.57 15.56
N ARG A 158 10.67 -11.28 16.55
CA ARG A 158 10.51 -10.11 17.43
C ARG A 158 11.69 -9.17 17.26
N PRO A 159 11.46 -7.85 17.38
CA PRO A 159 12.56 -6.90 17.53
C PRO A 159 13.44 -7.29 18.72
N PRO A 160 14.73 -6.96 18.72
CA PRO A 160 15.59 -7.13 19.89
C PRO A 160 15.02 -6.43 21.12
N GLU A 161 15.28 -6.97 22.31
CA GLU A 161 14.85 -6.37 23.59
C GLU A 161 15.30 -4.90 23.66
N GLY A 162 14.38 -4.01 24.05
CA GLY A 162 14.59 -2.55 24.10
C GLY A 162 14.54 -1.87 22.73
N ARG A 163 14.24 -2.58 21.66
CA ARG A 163 14.09 -2.07 20.30
C ARG A 163 12.72 -2.36 19.70
N GLU A 164 11.70 -2.50 20.52
CA GLU A 164 10.30 -2.77 20.09
C GLU A 164 9.75 -1.65 19.21
N TRP A 165 10.43 -0.53 19.17
CA TRP A 165 10.17 0.60 18.26
C TRP A 165 10.61 0.34 16.81
N GLU A 166 11.43 -0.69 16.55
CA GLU A 166 12.03 -0.93 15.23
C GLU A 166 11.01 -1.29 14.16
N ALA A 167 9.90 -1.95 14.55
CA ALA A 167 8.79 -2.26 13.67
C ALA A 167 7.46 -2.13 14.42
N ASN A 168 6.49 -1.47 13.81
CA ASN A 168 5.20 -1.16 14.43
C ASN A 168 4.25 -2.36 14.38
N VAL A 169 3.90 -2.90 15.56
CA VAL A 169 2.81 -3.88 15.71
C VAL A 169 1.48 -3.15 15.87
N ILE A 170 0.42 -3.66 15.24
CA ILE A 170 -0.94 -3.12 15.39
C ILE A 170 -1.41 -3.27 16.84
N ASP A 171 -1.57 -2.15 17.45
CA ASP A 171 -2.35 -1.89 18.66
C ASP A 171 -3.20 -0.66 18.35
N PRO A 172 -4.54 -0.76 18.30
CA PRO A 172 -5.40 0.36 17.94
C PRO A 172 -5.15 1.63 18.74
N ASP A 173 -4.81 1.50 20.04
CA ASP A 173 -4.53 2.66 20.90
C ASP A 173 -3.21 3.34 20.53
N ARG A 174 -2.19 2.56 20.16
CA ARG A 174 -0.92 3.10 19.63
C ARG A 174 -1.11 3.79 18.29
N VAL A 175 -1.91 3.20 17.38
CA VAL A 175 -2.26 3.84 16.09
C VAL A 175 -2.92 5.19 16.35
N VAL A 176 -3.91 5.23 17.22
CA VAL A 176 -4.64 6.47 17.59
C VAL A 176 -3.72 7.48 18.26
N ALA A 177 -2.86 7.05 19.17
CA ALA A 177 -1.90 7.93 19.86
C ALA A 177 -0.91 8.56 18.86
N GLN A 178 -0.38 7.78 17.91
CA GLN A 178 0.52 8.29 16.88
C GLN A 178 -0.21 9.21 15.89
N ALA A 179 -1.45 8.89 15.51
CA ALA A 179 -2.29 9.78 14.69
C ALA A 179 -2.55 11.13 15.39
N LYS A 180 -2.88 11.09 16.69
CA LYS A 180 -3.02 12.30 17.51
C LYS A 180 -1.72 13.09 17.58
N ARG A 181 -0.59 12.41 17.73
CA ARG A 181 0.74 13.05 17.71
C ARG A 181 1.00 13.73 16.36
N ALA A 182 0.67 13.07 15.24
CA ALA A 182 0.78 13.67 13.92
C ALA A 182 -0.07 14.95 13.78
N ARG A 183 -1.31 14.94 14.28
CA ARG A 183 -2.17 16.13 14.31
C ARG A 183 -1.54 17.29 15.12
N GLN A 184 -0.95 16.97 16.30
CA GLN A 184 -0.24 17.96 17.12
C GLN A 184 0.95 18.58 16.38
N LEU A 185 1.61 17.81 15.52
CA LEU A 185 2.71 18.26 14.67
C LEU A 185 2.25 18.96 13.39
N GLY A 186 0.93 19.17 13.22
CA GLY A 186 0.36 19.95 12.13
C GLY A 186 -0.24 19.17 10.99
N ALA A 187 -0.26 17.82 11.03
CA ALA A 187 -0.89 17.02 9.98
C ALA A 187 -2.37 17.40 9.79
N LYS A 188 -2.76 17.61 8.55
CA LYS A 188 -4.13 17.92 8.14
C LYS A 188 -4.88 16.69 7.65
N ILE A 189 -4.16 15.73 7.10
CA ILE A 189 -4.67 14.42 6.68
C ILE A 189 -3.78 13.36 7.35
N VAL A 190 -4.39 12.30 7.87
CA VAL A 190 -3.69 11.14 8.45
C VAL A 190 -4.17 9.88 7.76
N VAL A 191 -3.25 9.18 7.10
CA VAL A 191 -3.47 7.89 6.45
C VAL A 191 -2.80 6.80 7.28
N ALA A 192 -3.50 5.69 7.52
CA ALA A 192 -2.95 4.52 8.18
C ALA A 192 -2.92 3.31 7.23
N SER A 193 -1.74 2.80 6.92
CA SER A 193 -1.55 1.51 6.25
C SER A 193 -1.50 0.41 7.29
N LEU A 194 -2.43 -0.56 7.21
CA LEU A 194 -2.57 -1.65 8.16
C LEU A 194 -2.44 -2.99 7.47
N HIS A 195 -1.35 -3.68 7.75
CA HIS A 195 -1.06 -5.02 7.24
C HIS A 195 -1.68 -6.06 8.19
N MET A 196 -2.96 -6.45 7.92
CA MET A 196 -3.80 -7.15 8.91
C MET A 196 -4.83 -8.11 8.33
N GLY A 197 -4.92 -8.28 7.02
CA GLY A 197 -5.86 -9.23 6.39
C GLY A 197 -5.46 -10.68 6.65
N ASP A 198 -6.43 -11.59 6.68
CA ASP A 198 -6.11 -13.02 6.65
C ASP A 198 -5.53 -13.35 5.27
N PRO A 199 -4.35 -14.02 5.19
CA PRO A 199 -3.74 -14.35 3.91
C PRO A 199 -4.70 -15.16 3.00
N ASP A 200 -4.67 -14.86 1.71
CA ASP A 200 -5.42 -15.53 0.66
C ASP A 200 -6.96 -15.51 0.86
N SER A 201 -7.46 -14.46 1.56
CA SER A 201 -8.87 -14.30 1.85
C SER A 201 -9.43 -12.99 1.28
N HIS A 202 -10.57 -13.08 0.59
CA HIS A 202 -11.35 -11.91 0.17
C HIS A 202 -12.42 -11.49 1.18
N GLU A 203 -12.53 -12.21 2.30
CA GLU A 203 -13.44 -11.90 3.40
C GLU A 203 -12.77 -11.00 4.44
N ILE A 204 -13.52 -10.07 5.00
CA ILE A 204 -13.06 -9.23 6.10
C ILE A 204 -13.08 -10.04 7.40
N SER A 205 -11.94 -10.23 8.04
CA SER A 205 -11.88 -10.92 9.33
C SER A 205 -12.45 -10.06 10.46
N GLN A 206 -12.87 -10.74 11.54
CA GLN A 206 -13.34 -10.04 12.74
C GLN A 206 -12.24 -9.14 13.35
N TYR A 207 -10.98 -9.58 13.25
CA TYR A 207 -9.84 -8.79 13.70
C TYR A 207 -9.72 -7.48 12.91
N GLN A 208 -9.71 -7.56 11.57
CA GLN A 208 -9.66 -6.37 10.71
C GLN A 208 -10.77 -5.39 11.04
N ARG A 209 -12.00 -5.89 11.18
CA ARG A 209 -13.17 -5.07 11.52
C ARG A 209 -13.02 -4.37 12.86
N SER A 210 -12.64 -5.11 13.90
CA SER A 210 -12.45 -4.57 15.26
C SER A 210 -11.38 -3.47 15.29
N VAL A 211 -10.24 -3.68 14.61
CA VAL A 211 -9.19 -2.66 14.50
C VAL A 211 -9.69 -1.43 13.77
N ALA A 212 -10.33 -1.61 12.61
CA ALA A 212 -10.85 -0.50 11.80
C ALA A 212 -11.88 0.34 12.57
N GLU A 213 -12.84 -0.30 13.23
CA GLU A 213 -13.86 0.38 14.04
C GLU A 213 -13.24 1.21 15.17
N ARG A 214 -12.26 0.63 15.88
CA ARG A 214 -11.62 1.33 17.00
C ARG A 214 -10.77 2.51 16.54
N VAL A 215 -9.99 2.33 15.48
CA VAL A 215 -9.13 3.37 14.91
C VAL A 215 -9.98 4.52 14.34
N THR A 216 -10.99 4.21 13.53
CA THR A 216 -11.84 5.23 12.89
C THR A 216 -12.72 5.99 13.90
N LYS A 217 -13.20 5.32 14.96
CA LYS A 217 -13.99 5.95 16.04
C LYS A 217 -13.24 7.09 16.74
N SER A 218 -11.91 7.06 16.72
CA SER A 218 -11.08 8.11 17.34
C SER A 218 -11.20 9.48 16.66
N GLY A 219 -11.62 9.53 15.38
CA GLY A 219 -11.64 10.75 14.56
C GLY A 219 -10.23 11.33 14.27
N GLN A 220 -9.16 10.56 14.50
CA GLN A 220 -7.78 11.00 14.29
C GLN A 220 -7.21 10.53 12.94
N VAL A 221 -7.76 9.48 12.35
CA VAL A 221 -7.38 8.91 11.04
C VAL A 221 -8.44 9.26 10.01
N ASP A 222 -8.03 9.64 8.80
CA ASP A 222 -8.92 10.04 7.70
C ASP A 222 -9.07 8.97 6.61
N LEU A 223 -8.15 8.00 6.57
CA LEU A 223 -8.14 6.92 5.59
C LEU A 223 -7.38 5.71 6.14
N ILE A 224 -7.94 4.52 5.93
CA ILE A 224 -7.23 3.26 6.19
C ILE A 224 -6.99 2.53 4.86
N ILE A 225 -5.74 2.10 4.64
CA ILE A 225 -5.27 1.31 3.50
C ILE A 225 -4.83 -0.06 4.05
N GLY A 226 -5.55 -1.12 3.71
CA GLY A 226 -5.33 -2.47 4.22
C GLY A 226 -4.53 -3.37 3.28
N HIS A 227 -3.77 -4.30 3.88
CA HIS A 227 -2.81 -5.19 3.25
C HIS A 227 -2.82 -6.59 3.88
N ASN A 228 -1.96 -7.51 3.43
CA ASN A 228 -1.75 -8.88 3.89
C ASN A 228 -2.72 -9.93 3.35
N SER A 229 -3.93 -9.55 2.94
CA SER A 229 -4.91 -10.51 2.42
C SER A 229 -4.49 -11.12 1.08
N HIS A 230 -3.57 -10.49 0.36
CA HIS A 230 -3.15 -10.82 -1.00
C HIS A 230 -4.31 -10.89 -2.01
N GLN A 231 -5.52 -10.70 -1.55
CA GLN A 231 -6.75 -10.62 -2.33
C GLN A 231 -7.45 -9.30 -2.08
N VAL A 232 -8.17 -8.83 -3.08
CA VAL A 232 -9.03 -7.66 -2.93
C VAL A 232 -10.13 -7.99 -1.93
N GLN A 233 -10.35 -7.11 -0.97
CA GLN A 233 -11.43 -7.19 0.01
C GLN A 233 -12.39 -6.02 -0.14
N PRO A 234 -13.60 -6.09 0.45
CA PRO A 234 -14.57 -5.00 0.40
C PRO A 234 -14.01 -3.66 0.89
N VAL A 235 -14.56 -2.58 0.35
CA VAL A 235 -14.34 -1.22 0.84
C VAL A 235 -15.56 -0.79 1.64
N GLU A 236 -15.34 -0.17 2.78
CA GLU A 236 -16.42 0.31 3.64
C GLU A 236 -16.19 1.75 4.12
N MET A 237 -17.28 2.41 4.47
CA MET A 237 -17.22 3.67 5.24
C MET A 237 -17.58 3.36 6.69
N ILE A 238 -16.59 3.48 7.58
CA ILE A 238 -16.74 3.20 9.03
C ILE A 238 -16.51 4.49 9.80
N ASN A 239 -17.48 4.91 10.59
CA ASN A 239 -17.41 6.18 11.36
C ASN A 239 -17.07 7.40 10.49
N GLY A 240 -17.50 7.41 9.22
CA GLY A 240 -17.22 8.50 8.27
C GLY A 240 -15.82 8.47 7.65
N VAL A 241 -15.05 7.38 7.86
CA VAL A 241 -13.70 7.16 7.30
C VAL A 241 -13.76 6.03 6.28
N TRP A 242 -13.13 6.21 5.14
CA TRP A 242 -12.96 5.14 4.16
C TRP A 242 -11.94 4.12 4.65
N VAL A 243 -12.32 2.85 4.58
CA VAL A 243 -11.48 1.70 4.91
C VAL A 243 -11.43 0.78 3.69
N VAL A 244 -10.28 0.68 3.07
CA VAL A 244 -9.98 -0.36 2.09
C VAL A 244 -9.37 -1.51 2.87
N PHE A 245 -10.10 -2.59 3.08
CA PHE A 245 -9.63 -3.69 3.94
C PHE A 245 -8.48 -4.49 3.31
N GLY A 246 -8.52 -4.70 2.01
CA GLY A 246 -7.45 -5.34 1.25
C GLY A 246 -7.38 -4.83 -0.18
N HIS A 247 -6.18 -4.42 -0.62
CA HIS A 247 -5.93 -3.99 -2.00
C HIS A 247 -5.57 -5.15 -2.94
N GLY A 248 -5.38 -6.37 -2.40
CA GLY A 248 -4.75 -7.47 -3.12
C GLY A 248 -3.27 -7.21 -3.37
N ASN A 249 -2.67 -7.93 -4.31
CA ASN A 249 -1.30 -7.68 -4.71
C ASN A 249 -1.22 -6.60 -5.80
N LEU A 250 -0.27 -5.69 -5.70
CA LEU A 250 0.14 -4.88 -6.84
C LEU A 250 0.94 -5.74 -7.81
N ILE A 251 1.89 -6.51 -7.27
CA ILE A 251 2.67 -7.50 -7.99
C ILE A 251 3.20 -8.57 -7.03
N SER A 252 3.12 -9.83 -7.45
CA SER A 252 3.52 -10.97 -6.63
C SER A 252 3.99 -12.14 -7.49
N GLY A 253 4.87 -12.98 -6.95
CA GLY A 253 5.26 -14.26 -7.55
C GLY A 253 4.47 -15.45 -7.01
N GLN A 254 3.33 -15.24 -6.37
CA GLN A 254 2.45 -16.33 -5.92
C GLN A 254 1.92 -17.14 -7.11
N PHE A 255 1.36 -18.32 -6.84
CA PHE A 255 0.97 -19.28 -7.88
C PHE A 255 -0.11 -18.73 -8.84
N ASP A 256 -0.01 -19.08 -10.12
CA ASP A 256 -0.91 -18.59 -11.16
C ASP A 256 -2.33 -19.12 -11.03
N ASP A 257 -2.51 -20.30 -10.45
CA ASP A 257 -3.81 -20.90 -10.16
C ASP A 257 -4.54 -20.25 -8.96
N TRP A 258 -3.81 -19.46 -8.17
CA TRP A 258 -4.41 -18.60 -7.14
C TRP A 258 -4.95 -17.32 -7.76
N VAL A 259 -6.03 -17.49 -8.50
CA VAL A 259 -6.60 -16.49 -9.42
C VAL A 259 -6.79 -15.12 -8.78
N ARG A 260 -7.34 -15.09 -7.56
CA ARG A 260 -7.61 -13.83 -6.85
C ARG A 260 -6.35 -13.13 -6.36
N ASN A 261 -5.25 -13.86 -6.13
CA ASN A 261 -3.96 -13.29 -5.71
C ASN A 261 -3.21 -12.58 -6.86
N ARG A 262 -3.71 -12.72 -8.09
CA ARG A 262 -3.25 -11.96 -9.27
C ARG A 262 -4.06 -10.69 -9.50
N GLU A 263 -5.13 -10.49 -8.76
CA GLU A 263 -6.05 -9.37 -8.87
C GLU A 263 -5.79 -8.38 -7.75
N GLY A 264 -5.74 -7.10 -8.11
CA GLY A 264 -5.52 -6.03 -7.15
C GLY A 264 -6.27 -4.77 -7.55
N ILE A 265 -6.17 -3.77 -6.70
CA ILE A 265 -6.66 -2.42 -6.97
C ILE A 265 -5.60 -1.37 -6.66
N ILE A 266 -5.65 -0.29 -7.42
CA ILE A 266 -5.10 1.00 -7.02
C ILE A 266 -6.31 1.83 -6.58
N SER A 267 -6.31 2.32 -5.35
CA SER A 267 -7.36 3.20 -4.86
C SER A 267 -6.90 4.67 -4.91
N GLN A 268 -7.84 5.58 -5.18
CA GLN A 268 -7.59 7.02 -5.13
C GLN A 268 -8.68 7.70 -4.31
N PHE A 269 -8.25 8.62 -3.45
CA PHE A 269 -9.11 9.43 -2.60
C PHE A 269 -8.78 10.90 -2.81
N ASP A 270 -9.77 11.66 -3.23
CA ASP A 270 -9.65 13.11 -3.43
C ASP A 270 -10.13 13.84 -2.18
N PHE A 271 -9.20 14.49 -1.50
CA PHE A 271 -9.48 15.29 -0.31
C PHE A 271 -9.67 16.76 -0.67
N ALA A 272 -10.66 17.38 -0.04
CA ALA A 272 -10.91 18.82 -0.17
C ALA A 272 -11.03 19.49 1.20
N GLU A 273 -10.47 20.70 1.30
CA GLU A 273 -10.53 21.52 2.50
C GLU A 273 -11.96 22.00 2.79
N ARG A 274 -12.37 21.87 4.03
CA ARG A 274 -13.66 22.33 4.57
C ARG A 274 -13.52 23.74 5.16
N MET A 275 -14.65 24.37 5.44
CA MET A 275 -14.69 25.69 6.09
C MET A 275 -14.03 25.72 7.47
N ASP A 276 -14.03 24.59 8.19
CA ASP A 276 -13.41 24.41 9.49
C ASP A 276 -11.90 24.12 9.43
N GLY A 277 -11.31 24.11 8.22
CA GLY A 277 -9.89 23.82 7.98
C GLY A 277 -9.53 22.32 8.05
N ARG A 278 -10.50 21.43 8.27
CA ARG A 278 -10.33 19.99 8.12
C ARG A 278 -10.44 19.60 6.65
N PHE A 279 -10.00 18.39 6.33
CA PHE A 279 -10.17 17.80 5.01
C PHE A 279 -11.25 16.72 5.04
N ALA A 280 -11.96 16.56 3.93
CA ALA A 280 -12.91 15.47 3.72
C ALA A 280 -12.68 14.86 2.35
N VAL A 281 -12.91 13.56 2.24
CA VAL A 281 -12.94 12.86 0.95
C VAL A 281 -14.16 13.31 0.17
N VAL A 282 -13.95 13.73 -1.07
CA VAL A 282 -14.98 14.19 -2.02
C VAL A 282 -15.05 13.35 -3.28
N GLY A 283 -14.11 12.43 -3.46
CA GLY A 283 -14.07 11.43 -4.50
C GLY A 283 -13.32 10.21 -3.98
N ALA A 284 -13.81 9.03 -4.28
CA ALA A 284 -13.18 7.76 -3.90
C ALA A 284 -13.39 6.74 -5.01
N THR A 285 -12.29 6.22 -5.56
CA THR A 285 -12.33 5.35 -6.75
C THR A 285 -11.31 4.23 -6.64
N ALA A 286 -11.69 3.02 -7.00
CA ALA A 286 -10.77 1.92 -7.24
C ALA A 286 -10.55 1.70 -8.74
N PHE A 287 -9.32 1.38 -9.11
CA PHE A 287 -8.89 0.99 -10.45
C PHE A 287 -8.42 -0.45 -10.39
N PRO A 288 -9.19 -1.40 -10.93
CA PRO A 288 -8.80 -2.80 -10.99
C PRO A 288 -7.53 -3.00 -11.82
N ILE A 289 -6.64 -3.83 -11.31
CA ILE A 289 -5.42 -4.26 -11.97
C ILE A 289 -5.32 -5.77 -12.01
N LEU A 290 -4.53 -6.29 -12.94
CA LEU A 290 -4.20 -7.70 -13.04
C LEU A 290 -2.69 -7.86 -13.19
N ASP A 291 -2.07 -8.58 -12.26
CA ASP A 291 -0.70 -9.08 -12.40
C ASP A 291 -0.73 -10.35 -13.25
N THR A 292 -0.08 -10.32 -14.39
CA THR A 292 0.12 -11.50 -15.24
C THR A 292 1.53 -12.00 -15.08
N SER A 293 1.72 -13.32 -15.11
CA SER A 293 3.04 -13.98 -15.08
C SER A 293 3.53 -14.33 -16.47
N SER A 294 4.85 -14.56 -16.58
CA SER A 294 5.53 -15.06 -17.79
C SER A 294 5.39 -14.16 -19.04
N PRO A 295 5.77 -12.89 -19.01
CA PRO A 295 6.46 -12.18 -17.92
C PRO A 295 5.51 -11.59 -16.90
N HIS A 296 5.97 -11.36 -15.66
CA HIS A 296 5.24 -10.58 -14.67
C HIS A 296 5.05 -9.15 -15.15
N THR A 297 3.80 -8.72 -15.22
CA THR A 297 3.43 -7.40 -15.71
C THR A 297 2.12 -6.95 -15.09
N ILE A 298 2.09 -5.73 -14.60
CA ILE A 298 0.85 -5.11 -14.09
C ILE A 298 0.04 -4.60 -15.28
N ASN A 299 -1.23 -4.99 -15.35
CA ASN A 299 -2.19 -4.49 -16.33
C ASN A 299 -3.25 -3.64 -15.64
N ASP A 300 -3.32 -2.35 -15.95
CA ASP A 300 -4.43 -1.48 -15.54
C ASP A 300 -5.66 -1.87 -16.39
N LEU A 301 -6.61 -2.57 -15.77
CA LEU A 301 -7.81 -3.09 -16.46
C LEU A 301 -8.79 -1.99 -16.90
N VAL A 302 -8.49 -0.74 -16.61
CA VAL A 302 -9.27 0.42 -17.07
C VAL A 302 -8.56 1.11 -18.24
N ALA A 303 -7.28 1.45 -18.07
CA ALA A 303 -6.53 2.22 -19.05
C ALA A 303 -6.05 1.36 -20.24
N ALA A 304 -5.68 0.11 -19.98
CA ALA A 304 -5.16 -0.81 -20.99
C ALA A 304 -6.23 -1.70 -21.62
N TRP A 305 -7.52 -1.50 -21.31
CA TRP A 305 -8.62 -2.33 -21.79
C TRP A 305 -8.69 -2.34 -23.31
N PRO A 306 -8.67 -3.52 -23.98
CA PRO A 306 -8.77 -3.62 -25.42
C PRO A 306 -10.13 -3.12 -25.93
N LYS A 307 -10.14 -2.38 -27.05
CA LYS A 307 -11.38 -1.88 -27.65
C LYS A 307 -12.27 -2.99 -28.24
N LYS A 308 -11.67 -4.14 -28.57
CA LYS A 308 -12.37 -5.31 -29.09
C LYS A 308 -11.79 -6.57 -28.46
N ASP A 309 -12.64 -7.54 -28.23
CA ASP A 309 -12.29 -8.89 -27.79
C ASP A 309 -11.33 -8.92 -26.59
N PRO A 310 -11.70 -8.32 -25.44
CA PRO A 310 -10.86 -8.37 -24.25
C PRO A 310 -10.61 -9.82 -23.85
N PRO A 311 -9.40 -10.16 -23.39
CA PRO A 311 -9.13 -11.50 -22.87
C PRO A 311 -10.14 -11.88 -21.79
N GLN A 312 -10.69 -13.10 -21.85
CA GLN A 312 -11.68 -13.59 -20.87
C GLN A 312 -11.19 -13.40 -19.41
N ARG A 313 -9.91 -13.65 -19.17
CA ARG A 313 -9.29 -13.45 -17.85
C ARG A 313 -9.36 -12.00 -17.36
N TRP A 314 -9.32 -11.00 -18.26
CA TRP A 314 -9.46 -9.59 -17.89
C TRP A 314 -10.89 -9.24 -17.50
N VAL A 315 -11.87 -9.78 -18.24
CA VAL A 315 -13.29 -9.60 -17.93
C VAL A 315 -13.59 -10.19 -16.56
N GLU A 316 -13.19 -11.42 -16.31
CA GLU A 316 -13.41 -12.10 -15.02
C GLU A 316 -12.72 -11.37 -13.86
N ALA A 317 -11.49 -10.90 -14.06
CA ALA A 317 -10.74 -10.16 -13.05
C ALA A 317 -11.43 -8.83 -12.70
N TYR A 318 -11.83 -8.08 -13.73
CA TYR A 318 -12.51 -6.80 -13.55
C TYR A 318 -13.84 -6.97 -12.81
N ASP A 319 -14.69 -7.89 -13.29
CA ASP A 319 -16.02 -8.11 -12.72
C ASP A 319 -15.93 -8.59 -11.27
N ARG A 320 -15.09 -9.58 -10.99
CA ARG A 320 -14.88 -10.11 -9.64
C ARG A 320 -14.31 -9.05 -8.68
N THR A 321 -13.34 -8.26 -9.13
CA THR A 321 -12.76 -7.17 -8.34
C THR A 321 -13.82 -6.12 -8.03
N LYS A 322 -14.60 -5.70 -9.03
CA LYS A 322 -15.69 -4.73 -8.86
C LYS A 322 -16.76 -5.24 -7.89
N GLU A 323 -17.19 -6.48 -8.03
CA GLU A 323 -18.16 -7.12 -7.13
C GLU A 323 -17.61 -7.13 -5.70
N THR A 324 -16.38 -7.58 -5.49
CA THR A 324 -15.74 -7.66 -4.17
C THR A 324 -15.62 -6.27 -3.52
N VAL A 325 -15.11 -5.28 -4.24
CA VAL A 325 -14.93 -3.91 -3.72
C VAL A 325 -16.25 -3.32 -3.23
N LEU A 326 -17.34 -3.58 -3.93
CA LEU A 326 -18.65 -2.98 -3.65
C LEU A 326 -19.56 -3.85 -2.75
N ALA A 327 -19.12 -5.05 -2.37
CA ALA A 327 -19.93 -6.04 -1.64
C ALA A 327 -20.51 -5.52 -0.31
N SER A 328 -19.82 -4.63 0.37
CA SER A 328 -20.24 -4.04 1.66
C SER A 328 -20.93 -2.68 1.54
N GLY A 329 -21.47 -2.35 0.37
CA GLY A 329 -22.30 -1.15 0.19
C GLY A 329 -21.53 0.16 0.01
N ALA A 330 -20.24 0.12 -0.32
CA ALA A 330 -19.43 1.32 -0.54
C ALA A 330 -20.03 2.29 -1.58
N ALA A 331 -20.72 1.77 -2.61
CA ALA A 331 -21.38 2.58 -3.63
C ALA A 331 -22.44 3.53 -3.07
N ALA A 332 -23.15 3.14 -2.01
CA ALA A 332 -24.15 3.98 -1.36
C ALA A 332 -23.53 5.24 -0.70
N HIS A 333 -22.23 5.21 -0.42
CA HIS A 333 -21.45 6.33 0.12
C HIS A 333 -20.65 7.07 -0.95
N GLY A 334 -20.83 6.73 -2.24
CA GLY A 334 -20.16 7.41 -3.35
C GLY A 334 -18.81 6.84 -3.75
N PHE A 335 -18.46 5.62 -3.27
CA PHE A 335 -17.29 4.91 -3.80
C PHE A 335 -17.58 4.37 -5.20
N THR A 336 -16.62 4.49 -6.09
CA THR A 336 -16.74 4.01 -7.46
C THR A 336 -15.65 3.03 -7.83
N VAL A 337 -15.95 2.12 -8.74
CA VAL A 337 -14.94 1.35 -9.47
C VAL A 337 -14.89 1.93 -10.88
N ALA A 338 -13.71 2.34 -11.32
CA ALA A 338 -13.54 2.98 -12.60
C ALA A 338 -13.96 2.03 -13.75
N ALA A 339 -14.79 2.52 -14.66
CA ALA A 339 -15.20 1.76 -15.82
C ALA A 339 -14.11 1.80 -16.90
N HIS A 340 -13.87 0.67 -17.57
CA HIS A 340 -13.12 0.64 -18.83
C HIS A 340 -13.93 1.34 -19.93
N ARG A 341 -13.23 1.94 -20.90
CA ARG A 341 -13.83 2.69 -22.01
C ARG A 341 -13.98 1.84 -23.26
#